data_7eaa4deeb07adf10245792e10051ca2d
#
_entry.id   7eaa4deeb07adf10245792e10051ca2d
#
_cell.length_a   1.000
_cell.length_b   1.000
_cell.length_c   1.000
_cell.angle_alpha   90.00
_cell.angle_beta   90.00
_cell.angle_gamma   90.00
#
_symmetry.space_group_name_H-M   'P 1'
#
loop_
_entity.id
_entity.type
_entity.pdbx_description
1 polymer ?
#
loop_
_entity_poly.entity_id
_entity_poly.type
_entity_poly.pdbx_seq_one_letter_code
_entity_poly.pdbx_strand_id
1 'polypeptide(L)' 'MKKNVYENISNCLRAEDIQTILGISRAGAYQLMHREDFPTIFIGKRMVVPEDKFRKWLDEQTKRGGDF' A
#
# COMPACT_ATOMS: atom_id res chain seq x y z
N MET A 1 -12.91 6.92 -28.20
CA MET A 1 -13.24 6.25 -27.00
C MET A 1 -12.77 7.01 -25.77
N LYS A 2 -13.56 6.94 -24.80
CA LYS A 2 -13.20 7.64 -23.60
C LYS A 2 -12.00 6.99 -22.94
N LYS A 3 -11.13 7.80 -22.45
CA LYS A 3 -9.97 7.28 -21.75
C LYS A 3 -10.40 6.52 -20.52
N ASN A 4 -9.78 5.40 -20.33
CA ASN A 4 -10.04 4.60 -19.14
C ASN A 4 -9.44 5.33 -17.94
N VAL A 5 -10.31 5.70 -17.01
CA VAL A 5 -9.84 6.42 -15.82
C VAL A 5 -8.85 5.59 -15.03
N TYR A 6 -8.92 4.28 -15.16
CA TYR A 6 -8.01 3.41 -14.41
C TYR A 6 -6.59 3.46 -14.92
N GLU A 7 -6.37 4.02 -16.10
CA GLU A 7 -5.02 4.15 -16.60
C GLU A 7 -4.20 5.14 -15.80
N ASN A 8 -4.89 6.01 -15.08
CA ASN A 8 -4.20 7.00 -14.26
C ASN A 8 -4.05 6.55 -12.82
N ILE A 9 -4.49 5.35 -12.52
CA ILE A 9 -4.43 4.80 -11.19
C ILE A 9 -3.46 3.64 -11.21
N SER A 10 -2.50 3.68 -10.32
CA SER A 10 -1.56 2.57 -10.19
C SER A 10 -2.30 1.33 -9.79
N ASN A 11 -1.68 0.19 -10.04
CA ASN A 11 -2.21 -1.05 -9.54
C ASN A 11 -2.39 -0.96 -8.04
N CYS A 12 -3.40 -1.63 -7.55
CA CYS A 12 -3.63 -1.68 -6.13
C CYS A 12 -3.03 -2.95 -5.57
N LEU A 13 -2.40 -2.81 -4.41
CA LEU A 13 -1.75 -3.92 -3.74
C LEU A 13 -2.65 -4.42 -2.63
N ARG A 14 -2.55 -5.71 -2.36
CA ARG A 14 -3.26 -6.32 -1.26
C ARG A 14 -2.27 -6.72 -0.19
N ALA A 15 -2.79 -7.22 0.93
CA ALA A 15 -1.93 -7.63 2.04
C ALA A 15 -0.86 -8.62 1.58
N GLU A 16 -1.22 -9.59 0.75
CA GLU A 16 -0.26 -10.58 0.31
C GLU A 16 0.83 -9.97 -0.56
N ASP A 17 0.50 -8.91 -1.30
CA ASP A 17 1.52 -8.20 -2.07
C ASP A 17 2.48 -7.48 -1.14
N ILE A 18 1.95 -6.85 -0.12
CA ILE A 18 2.77 -6.16 0.87
C ILE A 18 3.70 -7.15 1.56
N GLN A 19 3.18 -8.32 1.90
CA GLN A 19 4.02 -9.36 2.49
C GLN A 19 5.21 -9.70 1.62
N THR A 20 4.94 -9.90 0.34
CA THR A 20 5.97 -10.30 -0.60
C THR A 20 7.00 -9.19 -0.81
N ILE A 21 6.51 -7.97 -0.98
CA ILE A 21 7.38 -6.85 -1.28
C ILE A 21 8.29 -6.55 -0.10
N LEU A 22 7.73 -6.57 1.10
CA LEU A 22 8.49 -6.20 2.29
C LEU A 22 9.10 -7.40 3.01
N GLY A 23 8.72 -8.60 2.63
CA GLY A 23 9.26 -9.79 3.26
C GLY A 23 8.81 -9.93 4.71
N ILE A 24 7.57 -9.58 4.99
CA ILE A 24 7.04 -9.63 6.35
C ILE A 24 5.93 -10.66 6.44
N SER A 25 5.53 -10.94 7.67
CA SER A 25 4.46 -11.90 7.91
C SER A 25 3.12 -11.31 7.55
N ARG A 26 2.11 -12.18 7.45
CA ARG A 26 0.76 -11.73 7.18
C ARG A 26 0.25 -10.79 8.27
N ALA A 27 0.52 -11.16 9.51
CA ALA A 27 0.11 -10.33 10.64
C ALA A 27 0.78 -8.96 10.57
N GLY A 28 2.06 -8.95 10.20
CA GLY A 28 2.79 -7.70 10.06
C GLY A 28 2.20 -6.83 8.96
N ALA A 29 1.84 -7.45 7.84
CA ALA A 29 1.23 -6.70 6.75
C ALA A 29 -0.09 -6.10 7.17
N TYR A 30 -0.91 -6.87 7.88
CA TYR A 30 -2.19 -6.36 8.34
C TYR A 30 -2.02 -5.22 9.32
N GLN A 31 -1.08 -5.34 10.24
CA GLN A 31 -0.82 -4.26 11.18
C GLN A 31 -0.37 -3.00 10.47
N LEU A 32 0.49 -3.17 9.48
CA LEU A 32 0.98 -2.04 8.71
C LEU A 32 -0.16 -1.35 7.98
N MET A 33 -1.04 -2.13 7.37
CA MET A 33 -2.13 -1.58 6.59
C MET A 33 -3.17 -0.87 7.44
N HIS A 34 -3.16 -1.09 8.74
CA HIS A 34 -4.09 -0.41 9.65
C HIS A 34 -3.49 0.83 10.29
N ARG A 35 -2.26 1.15 9.97
CA ARG A 35 -1.66 2.38 10.51
C ARG A 35 -2.31 3.58 9.85
N GLU A 36 -2.43 4.65 10.63
CA GLU A 36 -3.06 5.85 10.11
C GLU A 36 -2.23 6.52 9.02
N ASP A 37 -0.91 6.37 9.10
CA ASP A 37 -0.03 7.00 8.14
C ASP A 37 0.17 6.16 6.89
N PHE A 38 -0.43 4.99 6.82
CA PHE A 38 -0.25 4.11 5.67
C PHE A 38 -1.41 4.31 4.71
N PRO A 39 -1.13 4.39 3.39
CA PRO A 39 -2.16 4.75 2.41
C PRO A 39 -3.09 3.61 2.04
N THR A 40 -3.80 3.07 3.01
CA THR A 40 -4.74 1.99 2.78
C THR A 40 -6.11 2.54 2.45
N ILE A 41 -6.74 1.96 1.45
CA ILE A 41 -8.12 2.27 1.10
C ILE A 41 -8.98 1.11 1.55
N PHE A 42 -10.00 1.41 2.34
CA PHE A 42 -10.92 0.37 2.81
C PHE A 42 -12.16 0.38 1.94
N ILE A 43 -12.43 -0.74 1.31
CA ILE A 43 -13.59 -0.89 0.43
C ILE A 43 -14.39 -2.08 0.93
N GLY A 44 -15.45 -1.79 1.66
CA GLY A 44 -16.19 -2.86 2.30
C GLY A 44 -15.27 -3.62 3.24
N LYS A 45 -15.10 -4.90 2.99
CA LYS A 45 -14.22 -5.73 3.79
C LYS A 45 -12.83 -5.85 3.21
N ARG A 46 -12.58 -5.16 2.12
CA ARG A 46 -11.28 -5.26 1.45
C ARG A 46 -10.39 -4.09 1.82
N MET A 47 -9.11 -4.37 1.85
CA MET A 47 -8.09 -3.35 2.03
C MET A 47 -7.18 -3.40 0.82
N VAL A 48 -6.99 -2.26 0.20
CA VAL A 48 -6.07 -2.17 -0.94
C VAL A 48 -5.21 -0.93 -0.78
N VAL A 49 -4.05 -0.96 -1.40
CA VAL A 49 -3.10 0.14 -1.31
C VAL A 49 -2.67 0.49 -2.73
N PRO A 50 -2.93 1.71 -3.19
CA PRO A 50 -2.45 2.10 -4.52
C PRO A 50 -0.94 2.03 -4.56
N GLU A 51 -0.41 1.43 -5.61
CA GLU A 51 1.02 1.19 -5.70
C GLU A 51 1.84 2.47 -5.63
N ASP A 52 1.40 3.51 -6.32
CA ASP A 52 2.15 4.76 -6.34
C ASP A 52 2.18 5.41 -4.95
N LYS A 53 1.09 5.29 -4.21
CA LYS A 53 1.04 5.83 -2.85
C LYS A 53 1.94 5.02 -1.93
N PHE A 54 1.98 3.72 -2.14
CA PHE A 54 2.84 2.85 -1.35
C PHE A 54 4.31 3.20 -1.58
N ARG A 55 4.67 3.43 -2.83
CA ARG A 55 6.05 3.80 -3.15
C ARG A 55 6.43 5.11 -2.48
N LYS A 56 5.52 6.07 -2.51
CA LYS A 56 5.77 7.36 -1.88
C LYS A 56 5.93 7.20 -0.39
N TRP A 57 5.09 6.36 0.22
CA TRP A 57 5.17 6.11 1.65
C TRP A 57 6.53 5.49 2.00
N LEU A 58 6.96 4.51 1.21
CA LEU A 58 8.25 3.88 1.45
C LEU A 58 9.39 4.89 1.33
N ASP A 59 9.31 5.75 0.35
CA ASP A 59 10.33 6.76 0.14
C ASP A 59 10.43 7.67 1.36
N GLU A 60 9.30 8.04 1.90
CA GLU A 60 9.28 8.90 3.08
C GLU A 60 9.84 8.18 4.30
N GLN A 61 9.56 6.90 4.44
CA GLN A 61 10.11 6.15 5.56
C GLN A 61 11.62 6.03 5.45
N THR A 62 12.11 5.87 4.24
CA THR A 62 13.54 5.79 4.02
C THR A 62 14.22 7.10 4.44
N LYS A 63 13.60 8.21 4.14
CA LYS A 63 14.15 9.51 4.51
C LYS A 63 14.14 9.71 6.00
N ARG A 64 13.21 9.06 6.69
CA ARG A 64 13.10 9.17 8.13
C ARG A 64 13.93 8.16 8.87
N GLY A 65 14.62 7.29 8.15
CA GLY A 65 15.37 6.23 8.78
C GLY A 65 14.67 4.90 8.78
N GLY A 66 13.46 4.86 8.23
CA GLY A 66 12.77 3.58 8.02
C GLY A 66 12.38 2.85 9.27
N ASP A 67 12.01 3.56 10.30
CA ASP A 67 11.61 2.95 11.56
C ASP A 67 10.12 2.68 11.54
N PHE A 68 9.75 1.41 11.43
CA PHE A 68 8.34 1.05 11.52
C PHE A 68 8.14 -0.41 11.93
#